data_7fead23b8cd5bd7c961f1ba5df0e3983
#
_entry.id   7fead23b8cd5bd7c961f1ba5df0e3983
#
_cell.length_a   1.000
_cell.length_b   1.000
_cell.length_c   1.000
_cell.angle_alpha   90.00
_cell.angle_beta   90.00
_cell.angle_gamma   90.00
#
_symmetry.space_group_name_H-M   'P 1'
#
loop_
_entity.id
_entity.type
_entity.pdbx_description
1 polymer ?
#
loop_
_entity_poly.entity_id
_entity_poly.type
_entity_poly.pdbx_seq_one_letter_code
_entity_poly.pdbx_strand_id
1 'polypeptide(L)'
;ATSLFPSIRNRGLTEQWQGWWGIQRALMPMRGGNAQLATGIDLRHERWTSHPDTLLSQGDLALGLPQQQRRLSRQSGGAYAELGLPLTSELRMDLAARWDYDGDYTAFSPRAGLRWTPTPHWSFLLASGRGYRAPSLFEQRRPPGQFGTLTLPVSSALPPCAQSEPDGRCVVTADVEENDALKAESSRSHSLAATWSPSDAFSLSLTHNIVELRNEIVA
;
A
#
# COMPACT_ATOMS: atom_id res chain seq x y z
N ALA A 1 0.57 -13.16 46.92
CA ALA A 1 1.80 -13.11 46.13
C ALA A 1 1.52 -12.23 44.94
N THR A 2 1.95 -10.97 44.97
CA THR A 2 1.92 -10.06 43.82
C THR A 2 2.92 -10.57 42.81
N SER A 3 2.43 -10.88 41.59
CA SER A 3 3.27 -11.31 40.49
C SER A 3 4.24 -10.17 40.16
N LEU A 4 5.55 -10.48 40.18
CA LEU A 4 6.61 -9.51 39.74
C LEU A 4 6.53 -9.19 38.26
N PHE A 5 5.73 -9.92 37.48
CA PHE A 5 5.54 -9.76 36.06
C PHE A 5 4.04 -9.63 35.77
N PRO A 6 3.48 -8.42 35.67
CA PRO A 6 2.10 -8.23 35.27
C PRO A 6 1.90 -8.69 33.82
N SER A 7 0.79 -9.38 33.56
CA SER A 7 0.39 -9.69 32.19
C SER A 7 -0.32 -8.49 31.59
N ILE A 8 0.13 -8.03 30.43
CA ILE A 8 -0.46 -6.91 29.69
C ILE A 8 -1.31 -7.50 28.56
N ARG A 9 -2.55 -7.00 28.42
CA ARG A 9 -3.45 -7.42 27.35
C ARG A 9 -3.95 -6.22 26.57
N ASN A 10 -3.44 -6.05 25.34
CA ASN A 10 -4.00 -5.10 24.37
C ASN A 10 -5.03 -5.79 23.50
N ARG A 11 -6.13 -5.10 23.21
CA ARG A 11 -7.16 -5.57 22.30
C ARG A 11 -7.35 -4.56 21.17
N GLY A 12 -7.14 -5.01 19.93
CA GLY A 12 -7.48 -4.27 18.71
C GLY A 12 -8.64 -4.95 17.99
N LEU A 13 -9.56 -4.15 17.44
CA LEU A 13 -10.65 -4.61 16.61
C LEU A 13 -10.67 -3.77 15.33
N THR A 14 -10.69 -4.45 14.19
CA THR A 14 -10.93 -3.84 12.87
C THR A 14 -12.21 -4.42 12.30
N GLU A 15 -13.12 -3.54 11.91
CA GLU A 15 -14.37 -3.88 11.25
C GLU A 15 -14.37 -3.22 9.87
N GLN A 16 -14.76 -3.97 8.83
CA GLN A 16 -14.84 -3.46 7.47
C GLN A 16 -16.14 -3.92 6.82
N TRP A 17 -16.81 -2.98 6.17
CA TRP A 17 -17.95 -3.21 5.30
C TRP A 17 -17.59 -2.74 3.90
N GLN A 18 -17.84 -3.59 2.90
CA GLN A 18 -17.55 -3.27 1.50
C GLN A 18 -18.71 -3.72 0.62
N GLY A 19 -19.11 -2.83 -0.28
CA GLY A 19 -20.03 -3.12 -1.37
C GLY A 19 -19.38 -2.75 -2.69
N TRP A 20 -19.61 -3.54 -3.72
CA TRP A 20 -19.14 -3.26 -5.07
C TRP A 20 -20.23 -3.61 -6.10
N TRP A 21 -20.22 -2.87 -7.19
CA TRP A 21 -21.07 -3.13 -8.35
C TRP A 21 -20.26 -2.93 -9.62
N GLY A 22 -20.47 -3.78 -10.61
CA GLY A 22 -19.79 -3.69 -11.90
C GLY A 22 -20.62 -4.27 -13.03
N ILE A 23 -20.34 -3.78 -14.23
CA ILE A 23 -20.93 -4.26 -15.47
C ILE A 23 -19.82 -4.49 -16.50
N GLN A 24 -19.96 -5.55 -17.27
CA GLN A 24 -19.11 -5.84 -18.42
C GLN A 24 -19.98 -6.01 -19.66
N ARG A 25 -19.51 -5.42 -20.79
CA ARG A 25 -20.22 -5.47 -22.06
C ARG A 25 -19.26 -5.56 -23.24
N ALA A 26 -19.61 -6.37 -24.23
CA ALA A 26 -19.03 -6.27 -25.55
C ALA A 26 -19.52 -5.00 -26.24
N LEU A 27 -18.62 -4.22 -26.84
CA LEU A 27 -18.92 -2.95 -27.50
C LEU A 27 -19.10 -3.17 -29.00
N MET A 28 -18.01 -3.38 -29.72
CA MET A 28 -18.01 -3.46 -31.18
C MET A 28 -17.07 -4.58 -31.64
N PRO A 29 -17.33 -5.17 -32.81
CA PRO A 29 -16.41 -6.12 -33.42
C PRO A 29 -15.17 -5.39 -33.93
N MET A 30 -14.00 -6.00 -33.68
CA MET A 30 -12.70 -5.61 -34.18
C MET A 30 -12.06 -6.77 -34.94
N ARG A 31 -10.90 -6.58 -35.58
CA ARG A 31 -10.24 -7.65 -36.36
C ARG A 31 -9.82 -8.86 -35.52
N GLY A 32 -9.51 -8.66 -34.22
CA GLY A 32 -9.10 -9.72 -33.31
C GLY A 32 -10.20 -10.25 -32.39
N GLY A 33 -11.46 -9.80 -32.54
CA GLY A 33 -12.58 -10.19 -31.69
C GLY A 33 -13.43 -8.98 -31.29
N ASN A 34 -14.20 -9.08 -30.22
CA ASN A 34 -15.01 -7.95 -29.73
C ASN A 34 -14.24 -7.08 -28.75
N ALA A 35 -14.27 -5.78 -28.93
CA ALA A 35 -13.88 -4.84 -27.89
C ALA A 35 -14.77 -5.02 -26.66
N GLN A 36 -14.21 -4.96 -25.48
CA GLN A 36 -14.90 -5.19 -24.21
C GLN A 36 -14.69 -3.99 -23.27
N LEU A 37 -15.77 -3.56 -22.66
CA LEU A 37 -15.75 -2.55 -21.60
C LEU A 37 -16.21 -3.19 -20.30
N ALA A 38 -15.41 -3.02 -19.24
CA ALA A 38 -15.81 -3.26 -17.87
C ALA A 38 -15.77 -1.94 -17.10
N THR A 39 -16.76 -1.67 -16.28
CA THR A 39 -16.82 -0.50 -15.42
C THR A 39 -17.51 -0.84 -14.11
N GLY A 40 -17.13 -0.15 -13.04
CA GLY A 40 -17.74 -0.40 -11.74
C GLY A 40 -17.38 0.64 -10.72
N ILE A 41 -18.03 0.50 -9.58
CA ILE A 41 -17.83 1.32 -8.39
C ILE A 41 -17.71 0.42 -7.17
N ASP A 42 -17.00 0.88 -6.18
CA ASP A 42 -16.97 0.27 -4.86
C ASP A 42 -17.06 1.33 -3.76
N LEU A 43 -17.60 0.92 -2.62
CA LEU A 43 -17.69 1.73 -1.41
C LEU A 43 -17.26 0.86 -0.24
N ARG A 44 -16.48 1.43 0.67
CA ARG A 44 -15.97 0.77 1.85
C ARG A 44 -16.10 1.68 3.07
N HIS A 45 -16.48 1.09 4.18
CA HIS A 45 -16.42 1.71 5.50
C HIS A 45 -15.51 0.86 6.38
N GLU A 46 -14.52 1.49 6.96
CA GLU A 46 -13.55 0.86 7.85
C GLU A 46 -13.60 1.52 9.22
N ARG A 47 -13.54 0.71 10.27
CA ARG A 47 -13.46 1.15 11.65
C ARG A 47 -12.34 0.39 12.36
N TRP A 48 -11.52 1.13 13.07
CA TRP A 48 -10.49 0.59 13.94
C TRP A 48 -10.71 1.07 15.37
N THR A 49 -10.63 0.13 16.33
CA THR A 49 -10.78 0.41 17.75
C THR A 49 -9.62 -0.23 18.51
N SER A 50 -8.98 0.52 19.39
CA SER A 50 -7.92 0.05 20.28
C SER A 50 -8.37 0.20 21.73
N HIS A 51 -8.19 -0.87 22.49
CA HIS A 51 -8.41 -0.92 23.92
C HIS A 51 -7.10 -1.34 24.60
N PRO A 52 -6.25 -0.38 24.99
CA PRO A 52 -5.04 -0.69 25.74
C PRO A 52 -5.37 -1.20 27.13
N ASP A 53 -4.46 -1.98 27.68
CA ASP A 53 -4.52 -2.42 29.10
C ASP A 53 -4.50 -1.21 30.05
N THR A 54 -5.05 -1.39 31.23
CA THR A 54 -5.07 -0.33 32.26
C THR A 54 -3.67 0.12 32.66
N LEU A 55 -2.70 -0.79 32.72
CA LEU A 55 -1.31 -0.46 33.01
C LEU A 55 -0.67 0.41 31.92
N LEU A 56 -1.03 0.17 30.66
CA LEU A 56 -0.60 1.00 29.54
C LEU A 56 -1.32 2.35 29.50
N SER A 57 -2.60 2.38 29.86
CA SER A 57 -3.39 3.62 29.84
C SER A 57 -3.02 4.58 30.99
N GLN A 58 -2.49 4.05 32.08
CA GLN A 58 -2.04 4.83 33.25
C GLN A 58 -0.57 5.25 33.13
N GLY A 59 0.19 4.70 32.19
CA GLY A 59 1.62 4.98 32.06
C GLY A 59 2.49 4.32 33.13
N ASP A 60 1.96 3.30 33.81
CA ASP A 60 2.63 2.62 34.92
C ASP A 60 3.80 1.71 34.48
N LEU A 61 4.07 1.64 33.20
CA LEU A 61 5.19 0.89 32.64
C LEU A 61 6.40 1.79 32.43
N ALA A 62 7.53 1.34 32.89
CA ALA A 62 8.81 2.08 32.88
C ALA A 62 9.30 2.50 31.46
N LEU A 63 8.64 2.10 30.38
CA LEU A 63 9.07 2.29 29.01
C LEU A 63 7.92 2.78 28.07
N GLY A 64 6.83 3.34 28.59
CA GLY A 64 5.73 3.71 27.70
C GLY A 64 5.00 4.99 28.09
N LEU A 65 4.67 5.81 27.10
CA LEU A 65 3.71 6.89 27.28
C LEU A 65 2.29 6.29 27.47
N PRO A 66 1.41 6.97 28.24
CA PRO A 66 0.04 6.51 28.44
C PRO A 66 -0.68 6.31 27.09
N GLN A 67 -1.19 5.12 26.86
CA GLN A 67 -1.96 4.83 25.65
C GLN A 67 -3.44 5.06 25.91
N GLN A 68 -4.10 5.85 25.06
CA GLN A 68 -5.53 6.10 25.18
C GLN A 68 -6.33 5.12 24.32
N GLN A 69 -7.53 4.78 24.79
CA GLN A 69 -8.51 4.11 23.95
C GLN A 69 -8.83 4.99 22.73
N ARG A 70 -8.77 4.41 21.53
CA ARG A 70 -9.04 5.12 20.29
C ARG A 70 -10.04 4.38 19.43
N ARG A 71 -10.85 5.16 18.74
CA ARG A 71 -11.77 4.69 17.73
C ARG A 71 -11.67 5.59 16.52
N LEU A 72 -11.24 5.02 15.41
CA LEU A 72 -11.05 5.68 14.14
C LEU A 72 -11.98 5.04 13.10
N SER A 73 -12.47 5.83 12.16
CA SER A 73 -13.25 5.31 11.03
C SER A 73 -12.98 6.11 9.78
N ARG A 74 -13.09 5.44 8.63
CA ARG A 74 -12.88 6.04 7.33
C ARG A 74 -13.90 5.50 6.34
N GLN A 75 -14.36 6.37 5.44
CA GLN A 75 -15.11 6.00 4.26
C GLN A 75 -14.18 6.11 3.06
N SER A 76 -14.22 5.12 2.20
CA SER A 76 -13.45 5.08 0.96
C SER A 76 -14.30 4.49 -0.15
N GLY A 77 -13.93 4.79 -1.37
CA GLY A 77 -14.61 4.26 -2.55
C GLY A 77 -13.82 4.55 -3.80
N GLY A 78 -14.26 3.96 -4.89
CA GLY A 78 -13.62 4.15 -6.17
C GLY A 78 -14.55 3.86 -7.34
N ALA A 79 -14.16 4.38 -8.49
CA ALA A 79 -14.77 4.07 -9.77
C ALA A 79 -13.68 3.65 -10.74
N TYR A 80 -13.98 2.64 -11.56
CA TYR A 80 -13.03 2.18 -12.57
C TYR A 80 -13.68 1.94 -13.92
N ALA A 81 -12.87 2.03 -14.96
CA ALA A 81 -13.21 1.61 -16.31
C ALA A 81 -12.02 0.87 -16.93
N GLU A 82 -12.30 -0.24 -17.60
CA GLU A 82 -11.35 -1.07 -18.31
C GLU A 82 -11.81 -1.31 -19.72
N LEU A 83 -10.95 -1.14 -20.69
CA LEU A 83 -11.23 -1.30 -22.11
C LEU A 83 -10.23 -2.29 -22.72
N GLY A 84 -10.72 -3.44 -23.13
CA GLY A 84 -9.95 -4.46 -23.85
C GLY A 84 -10.20 -4.35 -25.36
N LEU A 85 -9.14 -4.12 -26.13
CA LEU A 85 -9.14 -3.87 -27.56
C LEU A 85 -8.35 -4.94 -28.31
N PRO A 86 -8.97 -5.99 -28.83
CA PRO A 86 -8.34 -6.97 -29.72
C PRO A 86 -8.16 -6.33 -31.13
N LEU A 87 -7.07 -5.57 -31.31
CA LEU A 87 -6.82 -4.81 -32.54
C LEU A 87 -6.68 -5.70 -33.77
N THR A 88 -5.95 -6.80 -33.61
CA THR A 88 -5.83 -7.89 -34.58
C THR A 88 -5.85 -9.25 -33.87
N SER A 89 -5.78 -10.35 -34.59
CA SER A 89 -5.60 -11.70 -34.00
C SER A 89 -4.32 -11.83 -33.15
N GLU A 90 -3.33 -11.00 -33.44
CA GLU A 90 -1.99 -11.05 -32.85
C GLU A 90 -1.74 -9.91 -31.86
N LEU A 91 -2.53 -8.83 -31.90
CA LEU A 91 -2.29 -7.62 -31.14
C LEU A 91 -3.51 -7.23 -30.30
N ARG A 92 -3.33 -7.19 -28.98
CA ARG A 92 -4.32 -6.76 -28.01
C ARG A 92 -3.79 -5.59 -27.19
N MET A 93 -4.61 -4.57 -27.02
CA MET A 93 -4.35 -3.45 -26.11
C MET A 93 -5.38 -3.49 -24.98
N ASP A 94 -4.93 -3.31 -23.77
CA ASP A 94 -5.78 -3.17 -22.59
C ASP A 94 -5.49 -1.79 -21.93
N LEU A 95 -6.55 -1.01 -21.74
CA LEU A 95 -6.51 0.30 -21.09
C LEU A 95 -7.38 0.23 -19.84
N ALA A 96 -6.90 0.77 -18.74
CA ALA A 96 -7.68 0.87 -17.51
C ALA A 96 -7.42 2.21 -16.83
N ALA A 97 -8.42 2.70 -16.15
CA ALA A 97 -8.31 3.85 -15.27
C ALA A 97 -9.18 3.65 -14.04
N ARG A 98 -8.63 4.02 -12.89
CA ARG A 98 -9.35 4.01 -11.63
C ARG A 98 -9.19 5.36 -10.95
N TRP A 99 -10.27 5.86 -10.42
CA TRP A 99 -10.30 7.01 -9.51
C TRP A 99 -10.68 6.52 -8.12
N ASP A 100 -9.86 6.85 -7.13
CA ASP A 100 -10.03 6.47 -5.74
C ASP A 100 -10.26 7.70 -4.87
N TYR A 101 -11.13 7.54 -3.88
CA TYR A 101 -11.33 8.42 -2.75
C TYR A 101 -11.14 7.61 -1.46
N ASP A 102 -10.28 8.06 -0.57
CA ASP A 102 -9.94 7.35 0.66
C ASP A 102 -9.80 8.35 1.83
N GLY A 103 -10.94 8.83 2.33
CA GLY A 103 -10.98 9.91 3.31
C GLY A 103 -10.46 11.23 2.74
N ASP A 104 -9.29 11.68 3.21
CA ASP A 104 -8.69 12.95 2.78
C ASP A 104 -7.83 12.79 1.50
N TYR A 105 -7.71 11.57 0.97
CA TYR A 105 -6.86 11.26 -0.18
C TYR A 105 -7.68 10.95 -1.42
N THR A 106 -7.20 11.43 -2.53
CA THR A 106 -7.73 11.08 -3.86
C THR A 106 -6.61 10.68 -4.79
N ALA A 107 -6.87 9.74 -5.68
CA ALA A 107 -5.89 9.31 -6.66
C ALA A 107 -6.53 8.93 -7.99
N PHE A 108 -5.77 9.14 -9.05
CA PHE A 108 -6.08 8.65 -10.39
C PHE A 108 -4.97 7.71 -10.86
N SER A 109 -5.34 6.46 -11.10
CA SER A 109 -4.45 5.36 -11.40
C SER A 109 -4.72 4.80 -12.81
N PRO A 110 -4.11 5.39 -13.86
CA PRO A 110 -4.20 4.87 -15.22
C PRO A 110 -3.27 3.67 -15.41
N ARG A 111 -3.66 2.76 -16.29
CA ARG A 111 -2.87 1.61 -16.73
C ARG A 111 -3.07 1.37 -18.22
N ALA A 112 -2.00 1.00 -18.91
CA ALA A 112 -2.02 0.55 -20.29
C ALA A 112 -1.18 -0.70 -20.44
N GLY A 113 -1.66 -1.64 -21.25
CA GLY A 113 -0.97 -2.87 -21.60
C GLY A 113 -1.08 -3.14 -23.09
N LEU A 114 -0.02 -3.71 -23.67
CA LEU A 114 0.01 -4.14 -25.06
C LEU A 114 0.57 -5.56 -25.09
N ARG A 115 -0.20 -6.49 -25.63
CA ARG A 115 0.22 -7.87 -25.88
C ARG A 115 0.31 -8.10 -27.38
N TRP A 116 1.46 -8.59 -27.80
CA TRP A 116 1.73 -8.93 -29.19
C TRP A 116 2.18 -10.40 -29.30
N THR A 117 1.47 -11.17 -30.09
CA THR A 117 1.71 -12.61 -30.32
C THR A 117 1.92 -12.86 -31.82
N PRO A 118 3.09 -12.45 -32.39
CA PRO A 118 3.33 -12.52 -33.84
C PRO A 118 3.27 -13.94 -34.41
N THR A 119 3.54 -14.93 -33.57
CA THR A 119 3.44 -16.35 -33.90
C THR A 119 2.90 -17.12 -32.69
N PRO A 120 2.42 -18.38 -32.86
CA PRO A 120 2.01 -19.23 -31.73
C PRO A 120 3.11 -19.47 -30.68
N HIS A 121 4.37 -19.28 -31.07
CA HIS A 121 5.53 -19.56 -30.23
C HIS A 121 6.06 -18.34 -29.48
N TRP A 122 5.66 -17.11 -29.85
CA TRP A 122 6.16 -15.89 -29.24
C TRP A 122 5.05 -15.01 -28.70
N SER A 123 5.22 -14.55 -27.47
CA SER A 123 4.37 -13.54 -26.85
C SER A 123 5.19 -12.46 -26.20
N PHE A 124 4.88 -11.20 -26.51
CA PHE A 124 5.48 -10.01 -25.91
C PHE A 124 4.41 -9.25 -25.14
N LEU A 125 4.75 -8.77 -23.94
CA LEU A 125 3.90 -7.93 -23.12
C LEU A 125 4.64 -6.68 -22.74
N LEU A 126 4.05 -5.53 -23.01
CA LEU A 126 4.45 -4.23 -22.48
C LEU A 126 3.32 -3.73 -21.60
N ALA A 127 3.63 -3.31 -20.37
CA ALA A 127 2.65 -2.71 -19.48
C ALA A 127 3.23 -1.51 -18.75
N SER A 128 2.40 -0.50 -18.53
CA SER A 128 2.74 0.69 -17.76
C SER A 128 1.53 1.11 -16.95
N GLY A 129 1.76 1.57 -15.70
CA GLY A 129 0.68 2.01 -14.84
C GLY A 129 1.14 2.81 -13.65
N ARG A 130 0.17 3.43 -13.00
CA ARG A 130 0.34 4.09 -11.71
C ARG A 130 -0.41 3.32 -10.63
N GLY A 131 0.19 3.25 -9.45
CA GLY A 131 -0.42 2.72 -8.24
C GLY A 131 -0.53 3.79 -7.17
N TYR A 132 -1.38 3.52 -6.20
CA TYR A 132 -1.67 4.42 -5.10
C TYR A 132 -1.96 3.60 -3.84
N ARG A 133 -1.52 4.12 -2.69
CA ARG A 133 -1.88 3.60 -1.37
C ARG A 133 -2.13 4.77 -0.40
N ALA A 134 -3.34 4.90 0.11
CA ALA A 134 -3.59 5.80 1.23
C ALA A 134 -2.93 5.26 2.50
N PRO A 135 -2.46 6.13 3.41
CA PRO A 135 -2.05 5.69 4.73
C PRO A 135 -3.20 4.95 5.42
N SER A 136 -2.89 3.87 6.15
CA SER A 136 -3.88 3.19 6.97
C SER A 136 -4.36 4.09 8.13
N LEU A 137 -5.50 3.76 8.74
CA LEU A 137 -5.99 4.48 9.93
C LEU A 137 -4.96 4.48 11.07
N PHE A 138 -4.21 3.39 11.21
CA PHE A 138 -3.18 3.30 12.22
C PHE A 138 -1.97 4.18 11.90
N GLU A 139 -1.51 4.24 10.64
CA GLU A 139 -0.39 5.09 10.21
C GLU A 139 -0.71 6.58 10.37
N GLN A 140 -1.95 6.98 10.05
CA GLN A 140 -2.41 8.37 10.19
C GLN A 140 -2.48 8.83 11.65
N ARG A 141 -2.92 7.94 12.53
CA ARG A 141 -3.25 8.26 13.93
C ARG A 141 -2.51 7.33 14.87
N ARG A 142 -1.24 7.05 14.55
CA ARG A 142 -0.40 6.24 15.42
C ARG A 142 -0.32 6.90 16.79
N PRO A 143 -0.61 6.16 17.89
CA PRO A 143 -0.50 6.74 19.22
C PRO A 143 0.93 7.21 19.47
N PRO A 144 1.12 8.40 20.07
CA PRO A 144 2.44 8.81 20.48
C PRO A 144 3.04 7.75 21.41
N GLY A 145 4.30 7.47 21.21
CA GLY A 145 4.98 6.43 21.98
C GLY A 145 6.49 6.55 21.84
N GLN A 146 7.20 6.10 22.86
CA GLN A 146 8.63 5.93 22.79
C GLN A 146 8.95 4.55 22.20
N PHE A 147 9.75 4.53 21.15
CA PHE A 147 10.20 3.27 20.50
C PHE A 147 11.41 2.65 21.18
N GLY A 148 11.94 3.27 22.21
CA GLY A 148 13.12 2.87 22.92
C GLY A 148 14.29 3.81 22.70
N THR A 149 15.42 3.46 23.29
CA THR A 149 16.66 4.20 23.16
C THR A 149 17.51 3.63 22.04
N LEU A 150 17.98 4.50 21.15
CA LEU A 150 18.95 4.18 20.11
C LEU A 150 20.31 4.74 20.53
N THR A 151 21.35 3.93 20.40
CA THR A 151 22.72 4.39 20.64
C THR A 151 23.36 4.71 19.29
N LEU A 152 23.57 5.99 19.03
CA LEU A 152 24.14 6.50 17.78
C LEU A 152 25.56 7.04 18.00
N PRO A 153 26.47 6.92 17.04
CA PRO A 153 27.77 7.61 17.11
C PRO A 153 27.54 9.13 17.12
N VAL A 154 28.27 9.83 17.96
CA VAL A 154 28.17 11.29 18.00
C VAL A 154 28.64 11.88 16.67
N SER A 155 27.78 12.65 16.04
CA SER A 155 28.10 13.39 14.82
C SER A 155 27.69 14.85 14.99
N SER A 156 28.38 15.76 14.27
CA SER A 156 28.06 17.19 14.29
C SER A 156 26.67 17.56 13.79
N ALA A 157 25.96 16.61 13.20
CA ALA A 157 24.58 16.76 12.70
C ALA A 157 23.51 16.45 13.76
N LEU A 158 23.90 15.89 14.91
CA LEU A 158 22.99 15.60 16.02
C LEU A 158 22.98 16.76 17.03
N PRO A 159 21.83 17.05 17.67
CA PRO A 159 21.81 18.00 18.78
C PRO A 159 22.73 17.55 19.91
N PRO A 160 23.18 18.47 20.82
CA PRO A 160 24.02 18.09 21.92
C PRO A 160 23.46 16.91 22.70
N CYS A 161 24.26 15.89 22.85
CA CYS A 161 23.88 14.66 23.52
C CYS A 161 23.63 14.92 25.03
N ALA A 162 22.40 14.68 25.48
CA ALA A 162 22.06 14.82 26.91
C ALA A 162 22.68 13.70 27.76
N GLN A 163 22.94 12.53 27.16
CA GLN A 163 23.60 11.38 27.77
C GLN A 163 24.59 10.78 26.78
N SER A 164 25.88 11.03 27.00
CA SER A 164 26.95 10.42 26.21
C SER A 164 27.51 9.21 26.93
N GLU A 165 27.65 8.09 26.23
CA GLU A 165 28.41 6.96 26.72
C GLU A 165 29.93 7.24 26.73
N PRO A 166 30.71 6.58 27.58
CA PRO A 166 32.17 6.79 27.66
C PRO A 166 32.90 6.49 26.33
N ASP A 167 32.28 5.74 25.41
CA ASP A 167 32.82 5.39 24.10
C ASP A 167 32.51 6.43 23.00
N GLY A 168 31.95 7.60 23.36
CA GLY A 168 31.59 8.65 22.41
C GLY A 168 30.29 8.38 21.63
N ARG A 169 29.43 7.56 22.16
CA ARG A 169 28.09 7.30 21.59
C ARG A 169 27.03 8.11 22.32
N CYS A 170 26.00 8.46 21.61
CA CYS A 170 24.87 9.21 22.13
C CYS A 170 23.66 8.30 22.28
N VAL A 171 23.07 8.28 23.47
CA VAL A 171 21.78 7.62 23.69
C VAL A 171 20.68 8.61 23.35
N VAL A 172 19.90 8.33 22.33
CA VAL A 172 18.75 9.11 21.90
C VAL A 172 17.47 8.31 22.08
N THR A 173 16.43 8.97 22.54
CA THR A 173 15.10 8.37 22.61
C THR A 173 14.39 8.62 21.27
N ALA A 174 13.88 7.57 20.66
CA ALA A 174 13.06 7.70 19.47
C ALA A 174 11.61 7.85 19.90
N ASP A 175 11.02 9.00 19.64
CA ASP A 175 9.61 9.27 19.85
C ASP A 175 8.86 9.17 18.52
N VAL A 176 7.68 8.58 18.56
CA VAL A 176 6.76 8.56 17.43
C VAL A 176 5.57 9.45 17.77
N GLU A 177 5.30 10.38 16.88
CA GLU A 177 4.18 11.30 16.99
C GLU A 177 3.15 11.07 15.91
N GLU A 178 1.93 11.55 16.11
CA GLU A 178 0.93 11.62 15.05
C GLU A 178 1.43 12.54 13.94
N ASN A 179 1.27 12.10 12.70
CA ASN A 179 1.61 12.90 11.53
C ASN A 179 0.38 13.13 10.66
N ASP A 180 -0.30 14.25 10.89
CA ASP A 180 -1.47 14.66 10.09
C ASP A 180 -1.10 15.07 8.65
N ALA A 181 0.20 15.27 8.38
CA ALA A 181 0.70 15.66 7.07
C ALA A 181 1.17 14.46 6.22
N LEU A 182 0.86 13.22 6.62
CA LEU A 182 1.17 12.05 5.81
C LEU A 182 0.57 12.17 4.41
N LYS A 183 1.39 11.90 3.42
CA LYS A 183 0.96 11.85 2.02
C LYS A 183 0.71 10.41 1.60
N ALA A 184 -0.23 10.23 0.69
CA ALA A 184 -0.44 8.93 0.07
C ALA A 184 0.82 8.50 -0.71
N GLU A 185 1.13 7.21 -0.64
CA GLU A 185 2.15 6.62 -1.49
C GLU A 185 1.66 6.54 -2.93
N SER A 186 2.55 6.77 -3.85
CA SER A 186 2.29 6.57 -5.27
C SER A 186 3.43 5.81 -5.92
N SER A 187 3.08 4.97 -6.89
CA SER A 187 4.06 4.23 -7.66
C SER A 187 3.87 4.41 -9.16
N ARG A 188 4.95 4.24 -9.90
CA ARG A 188 4.94 4.03 -11.35
C ARG A 188 5.60 2.68 -11.62
N SER A 189 4.96 1.88 -12.44
CA SER A 189 5.49 0.59 -12.84
C SER A 189 5.53 0.47 -14.35
N HIS A 190 6.61 -0.13 -14.85
CA HIS A 190 6.80 -0.50 -16.24
C HIS A 190 7.26 -1.96 -16.28
N SER A 191 6.63 -2.75 -17.13
CA SER A 191 6.96 -4.15 -17.32
C SER A 191 7.13 -4.46 -18.79
N LEU A 192 8.19 -5.19 -19.12
CA LEU A 192 8.43 -5.77 -20.43
C LEU A 192 8.65 -7.27 -20.24
N ALA A 193 7.88 -8.09 -20.92
CA ALA A 193 8.04 -9.53 -20.89
C ALA A 193 8.07 -10.11 -22.30
N ALA A 194 8.93 -11.12 -22.51
CA ALA A 194 8.99 -11.92 -23.69
C ALA A 194 8.89 -13.40 -23.30
N THR A 195 8.00 -14.13 -23.95
CA THR A 195 7.82 -15.57 -23.74
C THR A 195 8.01 -16.30 -25.05
N TRP A 196 8.83 -17.35 -25.03
CA TRP A 196 9.07 -18.24 -26.15
C TRP A 196 8.63 -19.67 -25.78
N SER A 197 7.71 -20.22 -26.53
CA SER A 197 7.15 -21.55 -26.30
C SER A 197 7.19 -22.34 -27.63
N PRO A 198 8.36 -22.95 -27.97
CA PRO A 198 8.54 -23.67 -29.23
C PRO A 198 7.71 -24.96 -29.30
N SER A 199 7.27 -25.50 -28.17
CA SER A 199 6.42 -26.68 -28.07
C SER A 199 5.59 -26.62 -26.79
N ASP A 200 4.58 -27.48 -26.67
CA ASP A 200 3.74 -27.59 -25.47
C ASP A 200 4.52 -28.05 -24.22
N ALA A 201 5.66 -28.71 -24.43
CA ALA A 201 6.50 -29.23 -23.34
C ALA A 201 7.55 -28.23 -22.83
N PHE A 202 7.78 -27.12 -23.54
CA PHE A 202 8.83 -26.15 -23.17
C PHE A 202 8.38 -24.72 -23.34
N SER A 203 8.64 -23.92 -22.30
CA SER A 203 8.43 -22.47 -22.32
C SER A 203 9.54 -21.75 -21.56
N LEU A 204 10.04 -20.66 -22.13
CA LEU A 204 10.99 -19.75 -21.52
C LEU A 204 10.40 -18.35 -21.47
N SER A 205 10.40 -17.72 -20.29
CA SER A 205 9.92 -16.36 -20.10
C SER A 205 10.99 -15.48 -19.48
N LEU A 206 11.18 -14.29 -20.05
CA LEU A 206 12.03 -13.24 -19.50
C LEU A 206 11.15 -12.02 -19.20
N THR A 207 11.27 -11.50 -17.98
CA THR A 207 10.52 -10.32 -17.56
C THR A 207 11.46 -9.30 -16.94
N HIS A 208 11.32 -8.03 -17.36
CA HIS A 208 11.98 -6.89 -16.78
C HIS A 208 10.94 -5.95 -16.19
N ASN A 209 11.12 -5.59 -14.91
CA ASN A 209 10.21 -4.70 -14.19
C ASN A 209 10.98 -3.51 -13.61
N ILE A 210 10.43 -2.31 -13.76
CA ILE A 210 10.89 -1.10 -13.09
C ILE A 210 9.73 -0.58 -12.25
N VAL A 211 9.97 -0.32 -10.96
CA VAL A 211 9.00 0.28 -10.06
C VAL A 211 9.65 1.46 -9.36
N GLU A 212 9.06 2.63 -9.52
CA GLU A 212 9.41 3.83 -8.77
C GLU A 212 8.36 4.07 -7.70
N LEU A 213 8.78 4.19 -6.44
CA LEU A 213 7.92 4.49 -5.30
C LEU A 213 8.20 5.92 -4.82
N ARG A 214 7.13 6.66 -4.45
CA ARG A 214 7.20 8.02 -3.91
C ARG A 214 6.36 8.14 -2.66
N ASN A 215 6.82 8.97 -1.72
CA ASN A 215 6.18 9.20 -0.42
C ASN A 215 5.99 7.89 0.35
N GLU A 216 6.99 7.03 0.33
CA GLU A 216 6.98 5.78 1.10
C GLU A 216 6.75 6.09 2.59
N ILE A 217 5.79 5.40 3.18
CA ILE A 217 5.48 5.51 4.60
C ILE A 217 6.30 4.44 5.32
N VAL A 218 7.37 4.90 5.98
CA VAL A 218 8.24 4.03 6.79
C VAL A 218 7.65 3.95 8.19
N ALA A 219 7.43 2.72 8.68
CA ALA A 219 6.84 2.45 10.00
C ALA A 219 7.90 2.11 11.05
#